data_a12b7f93bb429b0ab82be453ecfcab34
#
_entry.id   a12b7f93bb429b0ab82be453ecfcab34
#
_cell.length_a   1.000
_cell.length_b   1.000
_cell.length_c   1.000
_cell.angle_alpha   90.00
_cell.angle_beta   90.00
_cell.angle_gamma   90.00
#
_symmetry.space_group_name_H-M   'P 1'
#
loop_
_entity.id
_entity.type
_entity.pdbx_description
1 polymer ?
#
loop_
_entity_poly.entity_id
_entity_poly.type
_entity_poly.pdbx_seq_one_letter_code
_entity_poly.pdbx_strand_id
1 'polypeptide(L)'
;MTEVLVTLDLDGVTDKAGLMDRCRRDLGLPDWFGRNWDALADVLSDPGLWPEEPVVVVVRNWLPYAEAHPREWDTAREVFAHAAAVTVALALGRSS
;
A
#
# COMPACT_ATOMS: atom_id res chain seq x y z
N MET A 1 -20.04 13.27 5.18
CA MET A 1 -18.69 13.07 4.65
C MET A 1 -18.33 11.64 4.79
N THR A 2 -17.91 11.05 3.72
CA THR A 2 -17.60 9.65 3.72
C THR A 2 -16.15 9.46 3.31
N GLU A 3 -15.46 8.61 4.01
CA GLU A 3 -14.15 8.15 3.59
C GLU A 3 -14.31 6.92 2.72
N VAL A 4 -13.40 6.75 1.78
CA VAL A 4 -13.31 5.53 0.99
C VAL A 4 -12.24 4.65 1.63
N LEU A 5 -12.63 3.46 2.07
CA LEU A 5 -11.68 2.52 2.66
C LEU A 5 -11.26 1.51 1.61
N VAL A 6 -9.96 1.37 1.44
CA VAL A 6 -9.39 0.40 0.52
C VAL A 6 -8.48 -0.51 1.33
N THR A 7 -8.63 -1.80 1.18
CA THR A 7 -7.81 -2.76 1.91
C THR A 7 -6.68 -3.26 1.01
N LEU A 8 -5.46 -3.13 1.51
CA LEU A 8 -4.29 -3.76 0.91
C LEU A 8 -3.91 -4.94 1.80
N ASP A 9 -4.17 -6.14 1.32
CA ASP A 9 -3.98 -7.35 2.11
C ASP A 9 -2.69 -8.03 1.67
N LEU A 10 -1.72 -8.08 2.56
CA LEU A 10 -0.41 -8.67 2.27
C LEU A 10 -0.31 -10.14 2.66
N ASP A 11 -1.43 -10.79 2.95
CA ASP A 11 -1.42 -12.21 3.27
C ASP A 11 -0.83 -13.00 2.09
N GLY A 12 0.15 -13.83 2.38
CA GLY A 12 0.80 -14.63 1.34
C GLY A 12 1.88 -13.91 0.56
N VAL A 13 2.09 -12.62 0.78
CA VAL A 13 3.16 -11.87 0.10
C VAL A 13 4.48 -12.21 0.74
N THR A 14 5.45 -12.65 -0.07
CA THR A 14 6.73 -13.12 0.45
C THR A 14 7.92 -12.32 -0.04
N ASP A 15 7.73 -11.37 -0.98
CA ASP A 15 8.83 -10.57 -1.50
C ASP A 15 8.30 -9.26 -2.07
N LYS A 16 9.23 -8.40 -2.51
CA LYS A 16 8.89 -7.09 -3.05
C LYS A 16 8.01 -7.20 -4.30
N ALA A 17 8.32 -8.15 -5.18
CA ALA A 17 7.53 -8.31 -6.40
C ALA A 17 6.08 -8.66 -6.05
N GLY A 18 5.89 -9.53 -5.07
CA GLY A 18 4.55 -9.86 -4.60
C GLY A 18 3.84 -8.67 -3.99
N LEU A 19 4.58 -7.85 -3.24
CA LEU A 19 4.02 -6.63 -2.66
C LEU A 19 3.52 -5.69 -3.77
N MET A 20 4.33 -5.50 -4.81
CA MET A 20 3.94 -4.61 -5.90
C MET A 20 2.73 -5.14 -6.68
N ASP A 21 2.69 -6.46 -6.92
CA ASP A 21 1.54 -7.07 -7.58
C ASP A 21 0.28 -6.92 -6.73
N ARG A 22 0.41 -7.07 -5.42
CA ARG A 22 -0.73 -6.95 -4.54
C ARG A 22 -1.22 -5.50 -4.50
N CYS A 23 -0.31 -4.53 -4.49
CA CYS A 23 -0.69 -3.12 -4.58
C CYS A 23 -1.46 -2.86 -5.86
N ARG A 24 -0.95 -3.35 -6.98
CA ARG A 24 -1.63 -3.14 -8.25
C ARG A 24 -3.06 -3.69 -8.21
N ARG A 25 -3.22 -4.89 -7.69
CA ARG A 25 -4.52 -5.55 -7.65
C ARG A 25 -5.48 -4.87 -6.68
N ASP A 26 -5.02 -4.67 -5.45
CA ASP A 26 -5.91 -4.23 -4.38
C ASP A 26 -6.21 -2.75 -4.45
N LEU A 27 -5.26 -1.95 -4.94
CA LEU A 27 -5.46 -0.51 -5.06
C LEU A 27 -6.03 -0.12 -6.43
N GLY A 28 -6.20 -1.07 -7.33
CA GLY A 28 -6.76 -0.77 -8.64
C GLY A 28 -5.85 0.10 -9.48
N LEU A 29 -4.54 -0.12 -9.40
CA LEU A 29 -3.58 0.73 -10.10
C LEU A 29 -3.59 0.43 -11.60
N PRO A 30 -3.22 1.43 -12.43
CA PRO A 30 -3.23 1.23 -13.87
C PRO A 30 -2.16 0.27 -14.34
N ASP A 31 -2.31 -0.24 -15.57
CA ASP A 31 -1.39 -1.20 -16.13
C ASP A 31 0.02 -0.64 -16.28
N TRP A 32 0.14 0.68 -16.42
CA TRP A 32 1.45 1.32 -16.55
C TRP A 32 2.20 1.47 -15.21
N PHE A 33 1.60 1.04 -14.12
CA PHE A 33 2.27 1.07 -12.82
C PHE A 33 3.60 0.33 -12.90
N GLY A 34 4.70 1.02 -12.55
CA GLY A 34 6.06 0.53 -12.77
C GLY A 34 6.53 -0.53 -11.79
N ARG A 35 5.76 -0.86 -10.76
CA ARG A 35 6.03 -1.95 -9.83
C ARG A 35 7.36 -1.80 -9.11
N ASN A 36 7.67 -0.58 -8.70
CA ASN A 36 8.84 -0.29 -7.87
C ASN A 36 8.46 0.78 -6.86
N TRP A 37 9.39 1.06 -5.93
CA TRP A 37 9.10 1.98 -4.84
C TRP A 37 8.77 3.38 -5.35
N ASP A 38 9.52 3.87 -6.35
CA ASP A 38 9.28 5.21 -6.89
C ASP A 38 7.90 5.28 -7.55
N ALA A 39 7.54 4.25 -8.31
CA ALA A 39 6.24 4.23 -8.96
C ALA A 39 5.12 4.17 -7.92
N LEU A 40 5.33 3.40 -6.84
CA LEU A 40 4.34 3.32 -5.78
C LEU A 40 4.18 4.68 -5.09
N ALA A 41 5.28 5.36 -4.81
CA ALA A 41 5.22 6.69 -4.21
C ALA A 41 4.47 7.66 -5.12
N ASP A 42 4.73 7.58 -6.43
CA ASP A 42 4.07 8.47 -7.38
C ASP A 42 2.56 8.26 -7.41
N VAL A 43 2.11 7.00 -7.50
CA VAL A 43 0.66 6.74 -7.58
C VAL A 43 -0.04 7.09 -6.27
N LEU A 44 0.62 6.89 -5.13
CA LEU A 44 0.02 7.23 -3.84
C LEU A 44 -0.01 8.73 -3.60
N SER A 45 0.70 9.50 -4.39
CA SER A 45 0.74 10.96 -4.27
C SER A 45 0.04 11.67 -5.41
N ASP A 46 -0.53 10.95 -6.35
CA ASP A 46 -1.17 11.54 -7.54
C ASP A 46 -2.67 11.66 -7.29
N PRO A 47 -3.17 12.87 -7.01
CA PRO A 47 -4.60 13.01 -6.73
C PRO A 47 -5.50 12.66 -7.91
N GLY A 48 -4.96 12.66 -9.13
CA GLY A 48 -5.75 12.30 -10.30
C GLY A 48 -6.12 10.83 -10.37
N LEU A 49 -5.46 9.98 -9.59
CA LEU A 49 -5.76 8.55 -9.60
C LEU A 49 -6.78 8.13 -8.55
N TRP A 50 -7.19 9.04 -7.68
CA TRP A 50 -8.04 8.70 -6.54
C TRP A 50 -9.30 9.54 -6.57
N PRO A 51 -10.40 9.06 -5.95
CA PRO A 51 -11.61 9.87 -5.86
C PRO A 51 -11.39 11.14 -5.05
N GLU A 52 -12.29 12.08 -5.17
CA GLU A 52 -12.18 13.33 -4.43
C GLU A 52 -12.40 13.14 -2.94
N GLU A 53 -13.15 12.11 -2.55
CA GLU A 53 -13.35 11.81 -1.15
C GLU A 53 -12.05 11.35 -0.52
N PRO A 54 -11.84 11.56 0.77
CA PRO A 54 -10.65 11.05 1.45
C PRO A 54 -10.56 9.53 1.31
N VAL A 55 -9.38 9.05 0.96
CA VAL A 55 -9.14 7.62 0.81
C VAL A 55 -8.20 7.17 1.92
N VAL A 56 -8.58 6.12 2.62
CA VAL A 56 -7.73 5.48 3.63
C VAL A 56 -7.43 4.07 3.14
N VAL A 57 -6.14 3.80 2.95
CA VAL A 57 -5.66 2.46 2.60
C VAL A 57 -5.28 1.75 3.89
N VAL A 58 -5.96 0.66 4.20
CA VAL A 58 -5.67 -0.13 5.39
C VAL A 58 -4.83 -1.33 4.97
N VAL A 59 -3.60 -1.40 5.48
CA VAL A 59 -2.67 -2.49 5.15
C VAL A 59 -2.85 -3.58 6.20
N ARG A 60 -3.23 -4.76 5.75
CA ARG A 60 -3.50 -5.90 6.64
C ARG A 60 -2.51 -7.01 6.38
N ASN A 61 -2.32 -7.83 7.41
CA ASN A 61 -1.48 -9.04 7.33
C ASN A 61 -0.06 -8.73 6.89
N TRP A 62 0.46 -7.59 7.33
CA TRP A 62 1.79 -7.13 6.90
C TRP A 62 2.92 -7.69 7.76
N LEU A 63 2.61 -8.21 8.94
CA LEU A 63 3.65 -8.60 9.89
C LEU A 63 4.57 -9.70 9.37
N PRO A 64 4.06 -10.79 8.75
CA PRO A 64 4.97 -11.81 8.22
C PRO A 64 5.96 -11.26 7.18
N TYR A 65 5.48 -10.36 6.32
CA TYR A 65 6.37 -9.73 5.34
C TYR A 65 7.41 -8.85 6.05
N ALA A 66 6.98 -8.07 7.02
CA ALA A 66 7.88 -7.19 7.77
C ALA A 66 8.96 -7.98 8.49
N GLU A 67 8.60 -9.13 9.04
CA GLU A 67 9.58 -9.98 9.73
C GLU A 67 10.54 -10.65 8.77
N ALA A 68 10.05 -11.07 7.60
CA ALA A 68 10.89 -11.73 6.61
C ALA A 68 11.80 -10.75 5.88
N HIS A 69 11.35 -9.51 5.68
CA HIS A 69 12.08 -8.51 4.88
C HIS A 69 12.06 -7.16 5.59
N PRO A 70 12.74 -7.04 6.73
CA PRO A 70 12.63 -5.81 7.53
C PRO A 70 13.12 -4.56 6.81
N ARG A 71 14.13 -4.67 5.94
CA ARG A 71 14.62 -3.49 5.22
C ARG A 71 13.65 -3.06 4.14
N GLU A 72 13.08 -4.01 3.42
CA GLU A 72 12.06 -3.67 2.43
C GLU A 72 10.83 -3.08 3.10
N TRP A 73 10.48 -3.61 4.27
CA TRP A 73 9.35 -3.09 5.01
C TRP A 73 9.60 -1.66 5.48
N ASP A 74 10.83 -1.34 5.90
CA ASP A 74 11.16 0.04 6.25
C ASP A 74 10.95 0.98 5.06
N THR A 75 11.38 0.56 3.86
CA THR A 75 11.16 1.35 2.66
C THR A 75 9.67 1.51 2.37
N ALA A 76 8.91 0.43 2.49
CA ALA A 76 7.47 0.48 2.27
C ALA A 76 6.82 1.47 3.23
N ARG A 77 7.21 1.44 4.51
CA ARG A 77 6.66 2.36 5.49
C ARG A 77 6.96 3.81 5.16
N GLU A 78 8.16 4.08 4.67
CA GLU A 78 8.50 5.44 4.25
C GLU A 78 7.63 5.89 3.08
N VAL A 79 7.45 5.02 2.10
CA VAL A 79 6.61 5.34 0.95
C VAL A 79 5.18 5.60 1.41
N PHE A 80 4.65 4.77 2.29
CA PHE A 80 3.29 4.94 2.81
C PHE A 80 3.17 6.24 3.61
N ALA A 81 4.18 6.57 4.40
CA ALA A 81 4.14 7.76 5.24
C ALA A 81 4.19 9.06 4.41
N HIS A 82 4.77 9.01 3.24
CA HIS A 82 4.88 10.18 2.37
C HIS A 82 3.78 10.27 1.33
N ALA A 83 2.82 9.35 1.35
CA ALA A 83 1.71 9.39 0.41
C ALA A 83 0.93 10.69 0.60
N ALA A 84 0.77 11.47 -0.48
CA ALA A 84 0.14 12.77 -0.40
C ALA A 84 -1.32 12.75 -0.83
N ALA A 85 -1.73 11.77 -1.63
CA ALA A 85 -3.09 11.71 -2.14
C ALA A 85 -4.00 10.81 -1.33
N VAL A 86 -3.44 9.94 -0.49
CA VAL A 86 -4.21 9.02 0.35
C VAL A 86 -3.57 8.94 1.72
N THR A 87 -4.31 8.42 2.69
CA THR A 87 -3.77 8.10 4.00
C THR A 87 -3.58 6.60 4.07
N VAL A 88 -2.40 6.16 4.50
CA VAL A 88 -2.13 4.74 4.65
C VAL A 88 -2.04 4.42 6.14
N ALA A 89 -2.83 3.47 6.57
CA ALA A 89 -2.85 3.03 7.96
C ALA A 89 -2.50 1.56 8.02
N LEU A 90 -1.66 1.19 8.98
CA LEU A 90 -1.34 -0.21 9.19
C LEU A 90 -2.31 -0.79 10.20
N ALA A 91 -3.00 -1.84 9.82
CA ALA A 91 -3.84 -2.56 10.76
C ALA A 91 -2.94 -3.21 11.80
N LEU A 92 -3.41 -3.30 13.04
CA LEU A 92 -2.63 -3.99 14.05
C LEU A 92 -2.40 -5.43 13.60
N GLY A 93 -1.18 -5.89 13.78
CA GLY A 93 -0.76 -7.16 13.22
C GLY A 93 -1.35 -8.38 13.86
N ARG A 94 -2.33 -8.22 14.71
CA ARG A 94 -2.89 -9.39 15.33
C ARG A 94 -4.09 -9.81 14.58
N SER A 95 -4.11 -11.03 14.27
CA SER A 95 -5.28 -11.49 13.66
C SER A 95 -6.22 -11.82 14.74
N SER A 96 -6.58 -11.56 15.38
CA SER A 96 -7.50 -12.06 16.33
C SER A 96 -8.79 -12.39 15.74
#